data_2eeb0e1ce35b28470c53b1580503908e
#
_entry.id   2eeb0e1ce35b28470c53b1580503908e
#
_cell.length_a   1.000
_cell.length_b   1.000
_cell.length_c   1.000
_cell.angle_alpha   90.00
_cell.angle_beta   90.00
_cell.angle_gamma   90.00
#
_symmetry.space_group_name_H-M   'P 1'
#
loop_
_entity.id
_entity.type
_entity.pdbx_description
1 polymer ?
#
loop_
_entity_poly.entity_id
_entity_poly.type
_entity_poly.pdbx_seq_one_letter_code
_entity_poly.pdbx_strand_id
1 'polypeptide(L)'
;EMFNSPRSDFSPMFMPGATDRLYFATTREKVNGPRSEITGMKKGDIWVASKDEKGQWQRPEAVEGELNTDMDEGVISFSPDGNLMYLTRARREANSPTTVEIFTSQRSDAKWSAPVKFEITGDTLSAMGHPAVSPDGQWLYFSSDMPGGSGGRDIWRINLTMKGGTLENMGEWINTPGNEMFPYVRTDSILYFASDGHPGYGGLDLFKAELKPSGGWAVTNMGTPINSAYDDFGITFGEGESGFFTSNRNDARGYDNIYSFELPELKIMISGWVLDKDEEPVPNAVIRIVGNDGSNQKQVARDDGSFSFPLQRGVSYVMLAGAKGYLNAKQEFTSDTAEEDAEYGVDFI
;
A
#
# COMPACT_ATOMS: atom_id res chain seq x y z
N GLU A 1 -11.59 -13.22 -10.90
CA GLU A 1 -12.07 -14.64 -10.98
C GLU A 1 -10.92 -15.66 -10.96
N MET A 2 -9.72 -15.31 -11.43
CA MET A 2 -8.62 -16.29 -11.57
C MET A 2 -8.01 -16.69 -10.23
N PHE A 3 -7.93 -15.80 -9.26
CA PHE A 3 -7.35 -16.05 -7.94
C PHE A 3 -8.35 -16.70 -6.98
N ASN A 4 -9.62 -16.30 -7.09
CA ASN A 4 -10.65 -16.64 -6.14
C ASN A 4 -11.11 -18.10 -6.26
N SER A 5 -11.29 -18.73 -5.12
CA SER A 5 -11.82 -20.07 -4.95
C SER A 5 -13.27 -20.01 -4.42
N PRO A 6 -13.98 -21.14 -4.28
CA PRO A 6 -15.27 -21.17 -3.57
C PRO A 6 -15.17 -20.96 -2.05
N ARG A 7 -14.02 -20.54 -1.53
CA ARG A 7 -13.72 -20.25 -0.12
C ARG A 7 -13.05 -18.89 -0.01
N SER A 8 -12.65 -18.48 1.21
CA SER A 8 -11.94 -17.22 1.40
C SER A 8 -10.55 -17.23 0.75
N ASP A 9 -10.28 -16.20 -0.03
CA ASP A 9 -8.98 -15.83 -0.58
C ASP A 9 -8.75 -14.35 -0.25
N PHE A 10 -7.70 -14.03 0.52
CA PHE A 10 -7.59 -12.70 1.12
C PHE A 10 -6.14 -12.25 1.32
N SER A 11 -5.99 -10.96 1.61
CA SER A 11 -4.72 -10.27 1.88
C SER A 11 -3.66 -10.53 0.80
N PRO A 12 -3.94 -10.13 -0.44
CA PRO A 12 -2.97 -10.21 -1.53
C PRO A 12 -1.73 -9.37 -1.21
N MET A 13 -0.55 -9.86 -1.59
CA MET A 13 0.72 -9.17 -1.38
C MET A 13 1.67 -9.45 -2.53
N PHE A 14 2.19 -8.40 -3.15
CA PHE A 14 3.30 -8.52 -4.08
C PHE A 14 4.63 -8.68 -3.33
N MET A 15 5.54 -9.45 -3.93
CA MET A 15 6.92 -9.45 -3.48
C MET A 15 7.58 -8.14 -3.95
N PRO A 16 8.40 -7.47 -3.12
CA PRO A 16 9.10 -6.25 -3.52
C PRO A 16 9.89 -6.43 -4.82
N GLY A 17 9.71 -5.49 -5.74
CA GLY A 17 10.37 -5.52 -7.04
C GLY A 17 9.86 -6.57 -8.04
N ALA A 18 8.83 -7.36 -7.69
CA ALA A 18 8.26 -8.40 -8.54
C ALA A 18 6.73 -8.31 -8.59
N THR A 19 6.20 -7.74 -9.65
CA THR A 19 4.74 -7.64 -9.88
C THR A 19 4.19 -8.80 -10.72
N ASP A 20 5.01 -9.81 -10.95
CA ASP A 20 4.67 -11.06 -11.64
C ASP A 20 4.23 -12.19 -10.69
N ARG A 21 4.31 -11.95 -9.36
CA ARG A 21 3.93 -12.93 -8.33
C ARG A 21 3.07 -12.28 -7.26
N LEU A 22 1.85 -12.78 -7.12
CA LEU A 22 0.90 -12.35 -6.10
C LEU A 22 0.71 -13.46 -5.08
N TYR A 23 1.15 -13.21 -3.86
CA TYR A 23 0.94 -14.09 -2.71
C TYR A 23 -0.35 -13.71 -2.01
N PHE A 24 -1.04 -14.67 -1.41
CA PHE A 24 -2.26 -14.43 -0.62
C PHE A 24 -2.56 -15.59 0.31
N ALA A 25 -3.37 -15.33 1.32
CA ALA A 25 -3.90 -16.36 2.20
C ALA A 25 -5.18 -16.96 1.62
N THR A 26 -5.39 -18.26 1.84
CA THR A 26 -6.56 -18.96 1.32
C THR A 26 -7.04 -20.10 2.24
N THR A 27 -8.35 -20.32 2.29
CA THR A 27 -8.97 -21.44 3.00
C THR A 27 -9.58 -22.48 2.04
N ARG A 28 -9.10 -22.53 0.79
CA ARG A 28 -9.60 -23.45 -0.24
C ARG A 28 -9.46 -24.92 0.15
N GLU A 29 -10.27 -25.80 -0.46
CA GLU A 29 -10.30 -27.23 -0.10
C GLU A 29 -8.99 -28.00 -0.30
N LYS A 30 -8.08 -27.46 -1.11
CA LYS A 30 -6.77 -28.07 -1.40
C LYS A 30 -5.66 -27.70 -0.41
N VAL A 31 -5.95 -26.85 0.59
CA VAL A 31 -4.97 -26.51 1.62
C VAL A 31 -4.68 -27.70 2.52
N ASN A 32 -3.49 -27.71 3.14
CA ASN A 32 -3.06 -28.73 4.07
C ASN A 32 -3.83 -28.67 5.41
N GLY A 33 -3.70 -29.74 6.19
CA GLY A 33 -4.21 -29.78 7.56
C GLY A 33 -5.70 -30.10 7.70
N PRO A 34 -6.17 -30.25 8.95
CA PRO A 34 -7.54 -30.56 9.29
C PRO A 34 -8.45 -29.35 9.12
N ARG A 35 -9.76 -29.61 9.11
CA ARG A 35 -10.75 -28.52 9.21
C ARG A 35 -10.82 -28.00 10.65
N SER A 36 -11.15 -26.71 10.78
CA SER A 36 -11.46 -26.12 12.08
C SER A 36 -12.71 -26.80 12.68
N GLU A 37 -12.63 -27.22 13.91
CA GLU A 37 -13.78 -27.78 14.64
C GLU A 37 -14.86 -26.73 14.92
N ILE A 38 -14.49 -25.47 14.92
CA ILE A 38 -15.39 -24.34 15.22
C ILE A 38 -16.12 -23.88 13.95
N THR A 39 -15.36 -23.62 12.87
CA THR A 39 -15.90 -23.04 11.63
C THR A 39 -16.21 -24.07 10.54
N GLY A 40 -15.71 -25.29 10.67
CA GLY A 40 -15.79 -26.33 9.64
C GLY A 40 -14.97 -26.02 8.38
N MET A 41 -14.32 -24.86 8.31
CA MET A 41 -13.46 -24.46 7.18
C MET A 41 -12.08 -25.07 7.30
N LYS A 42 -11.37 -25.16 6.17
CA LYS A 42 -9.92 -25.42 6.17
C LYS A 42 -9.21 -24.25 6.84
N LYS A 43 -8.05 -24.53 7.44
CA LYS A 43 -7.16 -23.49 7.95
C LYS A 43 -6.54 -22.71 6.80
N GLY A 44 -6.03 -21.52 7.10
CA GLY A 44 -5.37 -20.69 6.12
C GLY A 44 -3.99 -21.24 5.72
N ASP A 45 -3.72 -21.25 4.42
CA ASP A 45 -2.40 -21.51 3.83
C ASP A 45 -2.01 -20.32 2.93
N ILE A 46 -0.71 -20.13 2.72
CA ILE A 46 -0.20 -19.15 1.78
C ILE A 46 -0.03 -19.77 0.41
N TRP A 47 -0.62 -19.13 -0.58
CA TRP A 47 -0.55 -19.51 -1.99
C TRP A 47 0.02 -18.38 -2.82
N VAL A 48 0.48 -18.70 -4.02
CA VAL A 48 1.05 -17.75 -4.98
C VAL A 48 0.46 -17.97 -6.37
N ALA A 49 0.06 -16.88 -7.02
CA ALA A 49 -0.20 -16.84 -8.44
C ALA A 49 0.97 -16.18 -9.14
N SER A 50 1.38 -16.71 -10.29
CA SER A 50 2.48 -16.16 -11.10
C SER A 50 1.97 -15.78 -12.48
N LYS A 51 2.60 -14.79 -13.11
CA LYS A 51 2.38 -14.49 -14.54
C LYS A 51 3.29 -15.37 -15.39
N ASP A 52 2.79 -15.75 -16.57
CA ASP A 52 3.60 -16.41 -17.59
C ASP A 52 4.44 -15.39 -18.39
N GLU A 53 5.23 -15.87 -19.35
CA GLU A 53 6.06 -15.04 -20.24
C GLU A 53 5.27 -14.00 -21.07
N LYS A 54 3.94 -14.17 -21.18
CA LYS A 54 3.04 -13.22 -21.84
C LYS A 54 2.38 -12.23 -20.88
N GLY A 55 2.77 -12.27 -19.61
CA GLY A 55 2.20 -11.44 -18.54
C GLY A 55 0.81 -11.87 -18.08
N GLN A 56 0.36 -13.10 -18.42
CA GLN A 56 -0.96 -13.60 -18.04
C GLN A 56 -0.87 -14.39 -16.73
N TRP A 57 -1.75 -14.07 -15.81
CA TRP A 57 -1.84 -14.76 -14.53
C TRP A 57 -2.19 -16.23 -14.72
N GLN A 58 -1.44 -17.09 -14.02
CA GLN A 58 -1.66 -18.53 -13.96
C GLN A 58 -2.46 -18.92 -12.72
N ARG A 59 -2.95 -20.16 -12.68
CA ARG A 59 -3.66 -20.69 -11.52
C ARG A 59 -2.76 -20.68 -10.30
N PRO A 60 -3.28 -20.21 -9.15
CA PRO A 60 -2.51 -20.22 -7.91
C PRO A 60 -2.10 -21.62 -7.48
N GLU A 61 -0.93 -21.69 -6.85
CA GLU A 61 -0.36 -22.89 -6.26
C GLU A 61 0.07 -22.62 -4.82
N ALA A 62 0.13 -23.65 -3.98
CA ALA A 62 0.70 -23.52 -2.65
C ALA A 62 2.18 -23.13 -2.76
N VAL A 63 2.65 -22.25 -1.88
CA VAL A 63 4.08 -21.90 -1.85
C VAL A 63 4.94 -23.12 -1.57
N GLU A 64 6.10 -23.18 -2.21
CA GLU A 64 7.04 -24.28 -2.01
C GLU A 64 7.78 -24.14 -0.67
N GLY A 65 8.07 -25.26 -0.04
CA GLY A 65 8.84 -25.36 1.21
C GLY A 65 8.00 -25.79 2.40
N GLU A 66 8.38 -25.32 3.59
CA GLU A 66 7.80 -25.72 4.87
C GLU A 66 6.95 -24.61 5.52
N LEU A 67 6.57 -23.57 4.74
CA LEU A 67 5.82 -22.42 5.25
C LEU A 67 4.44 -22.80 5.73
N ASN A 68 3.70 -23.54 4.88
CA ASN A 68 2.34 -23.99 5.18
C ASN A 68 2.39 -25.22 6.10
N THR A 69 1.69 -25.14 7.22
CA THR A 69 1.70 -26.16 8.26
C THR A 69 0.28 -26.65 8.57
N ASP A 70 0.09 -27.31 9.68
CA ASP A 70 -1.24 -27.66 10.22
C ASP A 70 -1.86 -26.54 11.06
N MET A 71 -1.25 -25.37 11.11
CA MET A 71 -1.75 -24.15 11.77
C MET A 71 -2.46 -23.24 10.76
N ASP A 72 -3.01 -22.12 11.21
CA ASP A 72 -3.58 -21.10 10.34
C ASP A 72 -2.48 -20.08 9.97
N GLU A 73 -1.97 -20.14 8.76
CA GLU A 73 -1.10 -19.12 8.18
C GLU A 73 -1.95 -18.08 7.43
N GLY A 74 -1.69 -16.80 7.66
CA GLY A 74 -2.42 -15.68 7.03
C GLY A 74 -1.52 -14.48 6.81
N VAL A 75 -2.09 -13.39 6.50
CA VAL A 75 -1.50 -12.07 6.17
C VAL A 75 0.02 -12.02 6.22
N ILE A 76 0.63 -11.72 5.10
CA ILE A 76 2.08 -11.72 4.94
C ILE A 76 2.62 -10.36 4.55
N SER A 77 3.91 -10.15 4.79
CA SER A 77 4.71 -9.07 4.26
C SER A 77 6.14 -9.53 4.03
N PHE A 78 6.88 -8.83 3.18
CA PHE A 78 8.25 -9.21 2.83
C PHE A 78 9.26 -8.17 3.29
N SER A 79 10.48 -8.60 3.60
CA SER A 79 11.64 -7.70 3.64
C SER A 79 11.87 -7.08 2.25
N PRO A 80 12.51 -5.88 2.16
CA PRO A 80 12.72 -5.21 0.86
C PRO A 80 13.48 -6.03 -0.17
N ASP A 81 14.34 -6.95 0.26
CA ASP A 81 15.08 -7.87 -0.60
C ASP A 81 14.29 -9.14 -1.00
N GLY A 82 13.07 -9.30 -0.47
CA GLY A 82 12.20 -10.45 -0.73
C GLY A 82 12.69 -11.78 -0.13
N ASN A 83 13.72 -11.78 0.73
CA ASN A 83 14.31 -12.99 1.28
C ASN A 83 13.73 -13.42 2.62
N LEU A 84 13.07 -12.50 3.33
CA LEU A 84 12.39 -12.77 4.58
C LEU A 84 10.90 -12.44 4.45
N MET A 85 10.05 -13.38 4.84
CA MET A 85 8.61 -13.20 4.96
C MET A 85 8.25 -13.06 6.43
N TYR A 86 7.46 -12.06 6.75
CA TYR A 86 6.72 -11.96 8.01
C TYR A 86 5.31 -12.44 7.76
N LEU A 87 4.76 -13.25 8.66
CA LEU A 87 3.42 -13.79 8.50
C LEU A 87 2.67 -13.83 9.82
N THR A 88 1.36 -13.65 9.73
CA THR A 88 0.44 -13.91 10.82
C THR A 88 0.20 -15.40 10.95
N ARG A 89 0.27 -15.93 12.16
CA ARG A 89 -0.03 -17.32 12.44
C ARG A 89 -0.85 -17.47 13.71
N ALA A 90 -1.93 -18.23 13.64
CA ALA A 90 -2.71 -18.55 14.82
C ALA A 90 -2.01 -19.64 15.64
N ARG A 91 -1.76 -19.35 16.92
CA ARG A 91 -1.24 -20.33 17.87
C ARG A 91 -2.39 -20.99 18.62
N ARG A 92 -2.46 -22.30 18.55
CA ARG A 92 -3.36 -23.11 19.40
C ARG A 92 -2.55 -23.86 20.44
N GLU A 93 -2.82 -23.58 21.70
CA GLU A 93 -2.43 -24.43 22.81
C GLU A 93 -3.66 -25.06 23.41
N ALA A 94 -3.57 -26.33 23.85
CA ALA A 94 -4.71 -27.15 24.27
C ALA A 94 -5.57 -26.54 25.40
N ASN A 95 -5.05 -25.58 26.16
CA ASN A 95 -5.74 -24.93 27.29
C ASN A 95 -5.55 -23.40 27.33
N SER A 96 -5.18 -22.79 26.21
CA SER A 96 -4.95 -21.34 26.07
C SER A 96 -5.92 -20.74 25.07
N PRO A 97 -6.36 -19.48 25.23
CA PRO A 97 -7.07 -18.81 24.15
C PRO A 97 -6.22 -18.79 22.88
N THR A 98 -6.85 -18.93 21.73
CA THR A 98 -6.16 -18.85 20.44
C THR A 98 -5.59 -17.44 20.30
N THR A 99 -4.30 -17.31 20.37
CA THR A 99 -3.59 -16.05 20.10
C THR A 99 -3.05 -16.03 18.68
N VAL A 100 -2.97 -14.84 18.13
CA VAL A 100 -2.37 -14.57 16.83
C VAL A 100 -1.01 -13.95 17.06
N GLU A 101 0.00 -14.48 16.42
CA GLU A 101 1.40 -14.04 16.58
C GLU A 101 2.05 -13.87 15.22
N ILE A 102 3.13 -13.07 15.18
CA ILE A 102 3.93 -12.88 13.98
C ILE A 102 5.09 -13.89 13.98
N PHE A 103 5.26 -14.54 12.85
CA PHE A 103 6.35 -15.46 12.54
C PHE A 103 7.15 -14.95 11.36
N THR A 104 8.34 -15.50 11.19
CA THR A 104 9.18 -15.26 10.01
C THR A 104 9.52 -16.56 9.32
N SER A 105 9.66 -16.50 8.00
CA SER A 105 10.17 -17.59 7.17
C SER A 105 11.20 -17.03 6.20
N GLN A 106 12.30 -17.76 6.03
CA GLN A 106 13.40 -17.37 5.16
C GLN A 106 13.32 -18.09 3.83
N ARG A 107 13.59 -17.35 2.76
CA ARG A 107 13.63 -17.90 1.42
C ARG A 107 15.03 -18.43 1.09
N SER A 108 15.07 -19.65 0.54
CA SER A 108 16.24 -20.21 -0.08
C SER A 108 15.85 -20.74 -1.46
N ASP A 109 16.42 -20.17 -2.51
CA ASP A 109 15.97 -20.36 -3.90
C ASP A 109 14.47 -20.03 -4.07
N ALA A 110 13.64 -20.99 -4.40
CA ALA A 110 12.19 -20.82 -4.52
C ALA A 110 11.42 -21.27 -3.27
N LYS A 111 12.08 -21.81 -2.25
CA LYS A 111 11.45 -22.47 -1.10
C LYS A 111 11.49 -21.61 0.15
N TRP A 112 10.44 -21.70 0.94
CA TRP A 112 10.30 -21.04 2.23
C TRP A 112 10.58 -22.02 3.37
N SER A 113 11.33 -21.58 4.38
CA SER A 113 11.62 -22.38 5.58
C SER A 113 10.38 -22.53 6.46
N ALA A 114 10.44 -23.47 7.40
CA ALA A 114 9.46 -23.55 8.48
C ALA A 114 9.37 -22.21 9.24
N PRO A 115 8.16 -21.75 9.62
CA PRO A 115 7.99 -20.50 10.34
C PRO A 115 8.62 -20.53 11.72
N VAL A 116 9.34 -19.44 12.05
CA VAL A 116 9.96 -19.21 13.37
C VAL A 116 9.30 -17.99 14.00
N LYS A 117 8.91 -18.08 15.29
CA LYS A 117 8.28 -16.97 16.00
C LYS A 117 9.17 -15.74 16.00
N PHE A 118 8.60 -14.59 15.66
CA PHE A 118 9.23 -13.28 15.76
C PHE A 118 8.84 -12.61 17.07
N GLU A 119 9.78 -12.47 17.98
CA GLU A 119 9.54 -11.86 19.30
C GLU A 119 9.55 -10.34 19.19
N ILE A 120 8.37 -9.72 19.40
CA ILE A 120 8.20 -8.26 19.43
C ILE A 120 8.33 -7.76 20.86
N THR A 121 7.60 -8.42 21.78
CA THR A 121 7.60 -8.12 23.23
C THR A 121 7.57 -9.42 24.02
N GLY A 122 7.82 -9.34 25.33
CA GLY A 122 7.59 -10.47 26.23
C GLY A 122 6.11 -10.73 26.57
N ASP A 123 5.19 -9.94 26.00
CA ASP A 123 3.74 -10.13 26.18
C ASP A 123 3.27 -11.35 25.37
N THR A 124 2.68 -12.31 26.06
CA THR A 124 2.14 -13.54 25.46
C THR A 124 0.62 -13.58 25.44
N LEU A 125 -0.05 -12.52 25.93
CA LEU A 125 -1.50 -12.45 26.04
C LEU A 125 -2.14 -11.68 24.88
N SER A 126 -1.46 -10.66 24.37
CA SER A 126 -1.96 -9.84 23.28
C SER A 126 -1.81 -10.51 21.94
N ALA A 127 -2.80 -10.32 21.07
CA ALA A 127 -2.74 -10.74 19.68
C ALA A 127 -1.88 -9.75 18.88
N MET A 128 -0.94 -10.26 18.07
CA MET A 128 -0.09 -9.48 17.18
C MET A 128 -0.14 -10.11 15.79
N GLY A 129 -0.59 -9.35 14.80
CA GLY A 129 -0.75 -9.88 13.45
C GLY A 129 -0.75 -8.81 12.38
N HIS A 130 -1.05 -9.21 11.16
CA HIS A 130 -1.09 -8.34 9.99
C HIS A 130 0.22 -7.54 9.79
N PRO A 131 1.37 -8.21 9.64
CA PRO A 131 2.65 -7.53 9.50
C PRO A 131 2.74 -6.75 8.19
N ALA A 132 3.40 -5.60 8.22
CA ALA A 132 3.73 -4.78 7.05
C ALA A 132 5.11 -4.14 7.22
N VAL A 133 6.07 -4.58 6.43
CA VAL A 133 7.44 -4.03 6.45
C VAL A 133 7.47 -2.74 5.64
N SER A 134 8.14 -1.70 6.14
CA SER A 134 8.37 -0.48 5.38
C SER A 134 9.32 -0.72 4.19
N PRO A 135 9.20 0.03 3.07
CA PRO A 135 10.03 -0.16 1.88
C PRO A 135 11.53 -0.02 2.13
N ASP A 136 11.94 0.77 3.13
CA ASP A 136 13.32 0.94 3.57
C ASP A 136 13.82 -0.18 4.51
N GLY A 137 12.91 -1.08 4.93
CA GLY A 137 13.20 -2.19 5.84
C GLY A 137 13.46 -1.81 7.30
N GLN A 138 13.23 -0.55 7.67
CA GLN A 138 13.52 -0.09 9.04
C GLN A 138 12.41 -0.39 10.03
N TRP A 139 11.16 -0.47 9.55
CA TRP A 139 10.00 -0.63 10.41
C TRP A 139 9.14 -1.83 10.04
N LEU A 140 8.65 -2.52 11.05
CA LEU A 140 7.56 -3.49 10.94
C LEU A 140 6.32 -2.87 11.60
N TYR A 141 5.30 -2.61 10.79
CA TYR A 141 3.97 -2.23 11.25
C TYR A 141 3.15 -3.50 11.46
N PHE A 142 2.25 -3.47 12.43
CA PHE A 142 1.37 -4.60 12.73
C PHE A 142 0.14 -4.14 13.51
N SER A 143 -0.87 -4.99 13.56
CA SER A 143 -2.09 -4.77 14.33
C SER A 143 -2.05 -5.56 15.64
N SER A 144 -2.41 -4.92 16.76
CA SER A 144 -2.40 -5.56 18.08
C SER A 144 -3.41 -4.94 19.03
N ASP A 145 -3.93 -5.76 19.95
CA ASP A 145 -4.75 -5.37 21.09
C ASP A 145 -3.93 -5.16 22.39
N MET A 146 -2.63 -4.87 22.25
CA MET A 146 -1.74 -4.59 23.37
C MET A 146 -2.26 -3.44 24.22
N PRO A 147 -2.06 -3.51 25.58
CA PRO A 147 -2.37 -2.40 26.46
C PRO A 147 -1.67 -1.10 26.07
N GLY A 148 -2.36 0.02 26.22
CA GLY A 148 -1.85 1.35 25.86
C GLY A 148 -2.25 1.83 24.47
N GLY A 149 -3.11 1.09 23.78
CA GLY A 149 -3.77 1.50 22.55
C GLY A 149 -4.99 2.40 22.77
N SER A 150 -5.63 2.79 21.65
CA SER A 150 -6.80 3.67 21.63
C SER A 150 -8.12 2.90 21.70
N GLY A 151 -8.12 1.62 21.28
CA GLY A 151 -9.36 0.87 21.14
C GLY A 151 -9.21 -0.65 21.19
N GLY A 152 -9.85 -1.30 20.23
CA GLY A 152 -9.80 -2.75 20.08
C GLY A 152 -8.43 -3.21 19.61
N ARG A 153 -8.20 -3.14 18.30
CA ARG A 153 -6.90 -3.39 17.68
C ARG A 153 -6.36 -2.11 17.09
N ASP A 154 -5.14 -1.77 17.46
CA ASP A 154 -4.44 -0.60 16.98
C ASP A 154 -3.32 -0.98 16.02
N ILE A 155 -2.94 -0.07 15.12
CA ILE A 155 -1.69 -0.16 14.38
C ILE A 155 -0.54 0.30 15.27
N TRP A 156 0.46 -0.57 15.39
CA TRP A 156 1.72 -0.36 16.07
C TRP A 156 2.86 -0.51 15.07
N ARG A 157 4.06 -0.05 15.42
CA ARG A 157 5.28 -0.34 14.67
C ARG A 157 6.46 -0.58 15.61
N ILE A 158 7.40 -1.41 15.13
CA ILE A 158 8.66 -1.67 15.82
C ILE A 158 9.82 -1.42 14.87
N ASN A 159 10.89 -0.79 15.38
CA ASN A 159 12.10 -0.58 14.61
C ASN A 159 12.91 -1.89 14.50
N LEU A 160 13.17 -2.33 13.25
CA LEU A 160 13.87 -3.59 12.96
C LEU A 160 15.40 -3.44 12.99
N THR A 161 15.93 -2.22 12.91
CA THR A 161 17.38 -1.97 12.82
C THR A 161 18.03 -1.77 14.19
N MET A 162 17.26 -1.48 15.23
CA MET A 162 17.73 -1.29 16.60
C MET A 162 17.58 -2.57 17.40
N LYS A 163 18.66 -3.01 18.06
CA LYS A 163 18.60 -4.13 19.01
C LYS A 163 17.71 -3.76 20.18
N GLY A 164 16.62 -4.49 20.36
CA GLY A 164 15.60 -4.20 21.35
C GLY A 164 14.51 -3.23 20.91
N GLY A 165 14.48 -2.91 19.62
CA GLY A 165 13.47 -2.15 18.86
C GLY A 165 12.69 -1.07 19.64
N THR A 166 12.51 0.10 19.09
CA THR A 166 11.52 1.04 19.64
C THR A 166 10.14 0.59 19.19
N LEU A 167 9.27 0.28 20.15
CA LEU A 167 7.87 -0.06 19.91
C LEU A 167 7.03 1.21 20.05
N GLU A 168 6.24 1.53 19.04
CA GLU A 168 5.44 2.75 18.99
C GLU A 168 3.99 2.44 18.57
N ASN A 169 3.02 2.99 19.30
CA ASN A 169 1.64 3.09 18.84
C ASN A 169 1.54 4.23 17.81
N MET A 170 0.80 4.04 16.73
CA MET A 170 0.66 5.06 15.68
C MET A 170 -0.18 6.26 16.08
N GLY A 171 -0.81 6.22 17.27
CA GLY A 171 -1.53 7.33 17.86
C GLY A 171 -2.89 7.63 17.27
N GLU A 172 -3.55 8.65 17.81
CA GLU A 172 -4.96 9.00 17.56
C GLU A 172 -5.28 9.46 16.13
N TRP A 173 -4.26 9.78 15.33
CA TRP A 173 -4.49 10.09 13.90
C TRP A 173 -4.85 8.85 13.10
N ILE A 174 -4.27 7.71 13.46
CA ILE A 174 -4.45 6.41 12.78
C ILE A 174 -5.44 5.55 13.56
N ASN A 175 -5.25 5.44 14.89
CA ASN A 175 -5.97 4.53 15.74
C ASN A 175 -7.21 5.18 16.37
N THR A 176 -8.30 4.41 16.44
CA THR A 176 -9.60 4.81 16.96
C THR A 176 -10.03 3.90 18.12
N PRO A 177 -11.18 4.14 18.76
CA PRO A 177 -11.77 3.15 19.66
C PRO A 177 -12.20 1.83 19.03
N GLY A 178 -12.27 1.75 17.68
CA GLY A 178 -12.56 0.56 16.90
C GLY A 178 -11.35 -0.36 16.71
N ASN A 179 -11.26 -0.94 15.54
CA ASN A 179 -10.17 -1.81 15.13
C ASN A 179 -9.48 -1.24 13.90
N GLU A 180 -8.16 -1.11 13.96
CA GLU A 180 -7.31 -0.80 12.83
C GLU A 180 -6.45 -2.01 12.51
N MET A 181 -6.56 -2.49 11.27
CA MET A 181 -5.98 -3.76 10.83
C MET A 181 -5.40 -3.67 9.42
N PHE A 182 -4.67 -4.69 9.02
CA PHE A 182 -4.13 -4.85 7.66
C PHE A 182 -3.33 -3.63 7.17
N PRO A 183 -2.32 -3.16 7.93
CA PRO A 183 -1.47 -2.08 7.45
C PRO A 183 -0.73 -2.48 6.17
N TYR A 184 -0.53 -1.51 5.27
CA TYR A 184 0.31 -1.63 4.09
C TYR A 184 1.11 -0.34 3.91
N VAL A 185 2.42 -0.40 4.03
CA VAL A 185 3.31 0.76 3.90
C VAL A 185 3.73 0.89 2.45
N ARG A 186 3.22 1.90 1.76
CA ARG A 186 3.55 2.14 0.35
C ARG A 186 4.85 2.93 0.18
N THR A 187 5.01 3.96 1.02
CA THR A 187 6.23 4.78 1.12
C THR A 187 6.43 5.17 2.58
N ASP A 188 7.54 5.82 2.91
CA ASP A 188 7.80 6.32 4.28
C ASP A 188 6.76 7.34 4.77
N SER A 189 5.97 7.91 3.85
CA SER A 189 4.95 8.91 4.13
C SER A 189 3.52 8.49 3.78
N ILE A 190 3.32 7.28 3.25
CA ILE A 190 1.99 6.79 2.84
C ILE A 190 1.75 5.39 3.43
N LEU A 191 0.73 5.31 4.29
CA LEU A 191 0.24 4.10 4.92
C LEU A 191 -1.22 3.85 4.51
N TYR A 192 -1.54 2.62 4.12
CA TYR A 192 -2.91 2.16 3.97
C TYR A 192 -3.25 1.20 5.11
N PHE A 193 -4.50 1.19 5.54
CA PHE A 193 -4.99 0.27 6.56
C PHE A 193 -6.51 0.10 6.43
N ALA A 194 -7.06 -0.90 7.10
CA ALA A 194 -8.50 -1.10 7.21
C ALA A 194 -8.97 -0.74 8.62
N SER A 195 -10.12 -0.11 8.74
CA SER A 195 -10.71 0.28 10.01
C SER A 195 -12.23 0.13 10.02
N ASP A 196 -12.77 -0.26 11.18
CA ASP A 196 -14.21 -0.19 11.50
C ASP A 196 -14.55 0.96 12.46
N GLY A 197 -13.54 1.71 12.91
CA GLY A 197 -13.70 2.82 13.85
C GLY A 197 -13.71 4.21 13.20
N HIS A 198 -13.03 4.38 12.05
CA HIS A 198 -13.15 5.59 11.24
C HIS A 198 -14.50 5.62 10.49
N PRO A 199 -15.06 6.83 10.19
CA PRO A 199 -16.28 6.93 9.39
C PRO A 199 -16.14 6.26 8.02
N GLY A 200 -17.00 5.28 7.75
CA GLY A 200 -16.89 4.44 6.56
C GLY A 200 -18.25 4.06 5.95
N TYR A 201 -18.24 3.10 5.04
CA TYR A 201 -19.39 2.62 4.29
C TYR A 201 -19.90 1.27 4.79
N GLY A 202 -19.00 0.44 5.35
CA GLY A 202 -19.30 -0.94 5.71
C GLY A 202 -18.82 -1.35 7.09
N GLY A 203 -18.30 -2.55 7.19
CA GLY A 203 -17.59 -3.04 8.37
C GLY A 203 -16.16 -2.49 8.38
N LEU A 204 -15.21 -3.25 7.86
CA LEU A 204 -13.87 -2.73 7.58
C LEU A 204 -13.88 -1.94 6.29
N ASP A 205 -13.38 -0.71 6.32
CA ASP A 205 -13.13 0.11 5.16
C ASP A 205 -11.65 0.41 5.01
N LEU A 206 -11.16 0.57 3.78
CA LEU A 206 -9.80 0.95 3.46
C LEU A 206 -9.61 2.46 3.58
N PHE A 207 -8.55 2.86 4.27
CA PHE A 207 -8.13 4.24 4.46
C PHE A 207 -6.69 4.42 3.97
N LYS A 208 -6.42 5.63 3.48
CA LYS A 208 -5.10 6.14 3.16
C LYS A 208 -4.70 7.16 4.21
N ALA A 209 -3.52 7.01 4.79
CA ALA A 209 -2.91 8.00 5.67
C ALA A 209 -1.67 8.59 5.01
N GLU A 210 -1.56 9.91 4.97
CA GLU A 210 -0.43 10.67 4.43
C GLU A 210 0.23 11.47 5.54
N LEU A 211 1.53 11.29 5.71
CA LEU A 211 2.32 12.04 6.69
C LEU A 211 2.45 13.50 6.25
N LYS A 212 1.99 14.43 7.10
CA LYS A 212 2.05 15.85 6.81
C LYS A 212 3.44 16.42 7.05
N PRO A 213 3.88 17.44 6.30
CA PRO A 213 5.14 18.14 6.58
C PRO A 213 5.20 18.77 7.98
N SER A 214 4.06 19.12 8.55
CA SER A 214 3.94 19.65 9.92
C SER A 214 3.97 18.57 11.01
N GLY A 215 4.10 17.32 10.64
CA GLY A 215 3.89 16.15 11.51
C GLY A 215 2.42 15.76 11.62
N GLY A 216 2.18 14.53 12.08
CA GLY A 216 0.84 13.91 12.13
C GLY A 216 0.39 13.37 10.76
N TRP A 217 -0.73 12.66 10.76
CA TRP A 217 -1.25 11.95 9.58
C TRP A 217 -2.57 12.57 9.12
N ALA A 218 -2.74 12.73 7.82
CA ALA A 218 -4.04 12.98 7.20
C ALA A 218 -4.64 11.64 6.79
N VAL A 219 -5.77 11.27 7.36
CA VAL A 219 -6.46 10.01 7.07
C VAL A 219 -7.66 10.30 6.19
N THR A 220 -7.75 9.60 5.06
CA THR A 220 -8.80 9.73 4.05
C THR A 220 -9.39 8.37 3.75
N ASN A 221 -10.74 8.25 3.78
CA ASN A 221 -11.43 7.06 3.30
C ASN A 221 -11.23 6.92 1.80
N MET A 222 -10.88 5.72 1.32
CA MET A 222 -10.65 5.51 -0.12
C MET A 222 -11.92 5.58 -0.99
N GLY A 223 -13.08 5.67 -0.36
CA GLY A 223 -14.35 5.86 -1.05
C GLY A 223 -14.78 4.68 -1.92
N THR A 224 -15.92 4.87 -2.58
CA THR A 224 -16.42 3.90 -3.55
C THR A 224 -15.73 4.13 -4.92
N PRO A 225 -15.44 3.07 -5.69
CA PRO A 225 -15.88 1.68 -5.53
C PRO A 225 -14.90 0.80 -4.72
N ILE A 226 -13.81 1.36 -4.16
CA ILE A 226 -12.87 0.59 -3.34
C ILE A 226 -13.61 0.08 -2.08
N ASN A 227 -14.19 0.98 -1.31
CA ASN A 227 -15.00 0.63 -0.16
C ASN A 227 -16.47 0.36 -0.54
N SER A 228 -17.12 -0.52 0.21
CA SER A 228 -18.49 -0.97 0.00
C SER A 228 -19.23 -1.08 1.34
N ALA A 229 -20.49 -1.53 1.32
CA ALA A 229 -21.25 -1.82 2.54
C ALA A 229 -20.82 -3.11 3.27
N TYR A 230 -19.72 -3.71 2.86
CA TYR A 230 -19.15 -4.95 3.39
C TYR A 230 -17.76 -4.69 3.99
N ASP A 231 -17.00 -5.75 4.24
CA ASP A 231 -15.61 -5.60 4.68
C ASP A 231 -14.68 -5.46 3.48
N ASP A 232 -13.85 -4.41 3.48
CA ASP A 232 -12.87 -4.11 2.47
C ASP A 232 -11.50 -3.89 3.14
N PHE A 233 -10.49 -4.71 2.82
CA PHE A 233 -9.23 -4.73 3.54
C PHE A 233 -8.07 -5.32 2.72
N GLY A 234 -6.85 -5.30 3.28
CA GLY A 234 -5.68 -6.00 2.75
C GLY A 234 -5.31 -5.56 1.34
N ILE A 235 -5.02 -4.26 1.17
CA ILE A 235 -4.60 -3.68 -0.11
C ILE A 235 -3.12 -3.93 -0.39
N THR A 236 -2.78 -4.10 -1.66
CA THR A 236 -1.40 -4.10 -2.17
C THR A 236 -1.34 -3.42 -3.51
N PHE A 237 -0.26 -2.68 -3.77
CA PHE A 237 -0.03 -2.02 -5.04
C PHE A 237 0.99 -2.80 -5.87
N GLY A 238 0.72 -2.88 -7.18
CA GLY A 238 1.62 -3.41 -8.19
C GLY A 238 2.35 -2.28 -8.92
N GLU A 239 2.20 -2.23 -10.24
CA GLU A 239 2.76 -1.16 -11.06
C GLU A 239 1.85 0.07 -11.04
N GLY A 240 2.43 1.25 -10.83
CA GLY A 240 1.71 2.51 -10.82
C GLY A 240 0.63 2.58 -9.73
N GLU A 241 -0.55 3.03 -10.11
CA GLU A 241 -1.72 3.20 -9.22
C GLU A 241 -2.70 2.02 -9.31
N SER A 242 -2.22 0.84 -9.69
CA SER A 242 -3.02 -0.38 -9.77
C SER A 242 -2.60 -1.43 -8.74
N GLY A 243 -3.52 -2.33 -8.39
CA GLY A 243 -3.22 -3.37 -7.42
C GLY A 243 -4.39 -4.29 -7.13
N PHE A 244 -4.35 -4.87 -5.94
CA PHE A 244 -5.38 -5.79 -5.45
C PHE A 244 -5.75 -5.48 -4.01
N PHE A 245 -6.98 -5.81 -3.65
CA PHE A 245 -7.47 -5.76 -2.27
C PHE A 245 -8.46 -6.90 -2.02
N THR A 246 -8.86 -7.06 -0.79
CA THR A 246 -9.82 -8.08 -0.36
C THR A 246 -11.17 -7.46 -0.07
N SER A 247 -12.23 -8.15 -0.45
CA SER A 247 -13.60 -7.79 -0.06
C SER A 247 -14.49 -9.03 0.02
N ASN A 248 -15.46 -9.02 0.93
CA ASN A 248 -16.50 -10.04 1.00
C ASN A 248 -17.82 -9.60 0.33
N ARG A 249 -17.76 -8.49 -0.46
CA ARG A 249 -18.90 -8.04 -1.27
C ARG A 249 -19.34 -9.12 -2.26
N ASN A 250 -20.65 -9.17 -2.52
CA ASN A 250 -21.23 -10.09 -3.50
C ASN A 250 -21.08 -11.59 -3.20
N ASP A 251 -20.55 -11.99 -2.05
CA ASP A 251 -20.59 -13.40 -1.62
C ASP A 251 -21.68 -13.59 -0.55
N ALA A 252 -22.75 -14.32 -0.91
CA ALA A 252 -23.87 -14.58 0.01
C ALA A 252 -23.47 -15.42 1.24
N ARG A 253 -22.30 -16.03 1.23
CA ARG A 253 -21.74 -16.84 2.35
C ARG A 253 -20.80 -16.05 3.22
N GLY A 254 -20.45 -14.81 2.81
CA GLY A 254 -19.49 -13.95 3.49
C GLY A 254 -18.02 -14.38 3.32
N TYR A 255 -17.69 -15.10 2.24
CA TYR A 255 -16.30 -15.42 1.94
C TYR A 255 -15.58 -14.23 1.30
N ASP A 256 -14.30 -14.10 1.65
CA ASP A 256 -13.43 -13.06 1.12
C ASP A 256 -12.98 -13.40 -0.29
N ASN A 257 -12.90 -12.38 -1.13
CA ASN A 257 -12.43 -12.49 -2.50
C ASN A 257 -11.42 -11.38 -2.81
N ILE A 258 -10.47 -11.68 -3.67
CA ILE A 258 -9.48 -10.72 -4.15
C ILE A 258 -10.06 -9.98 -5.36
N TYR A 259 -10.03 -8.65 -5.30
CA TYR A 259 -10.44 -7.73 -6.35
C TYR A 259 -9.25 -6.93 -6.85
N SER A 260 -9.21 -6.65 -8.14
CA SER A 260 -8.25 -5.71 -8.71
C SER A 260 -8.82 -4.30 -8.69
N PHE A 261 -7.93 -3.32 -8.60
CA PHE A 261 -8.28 -1.91 -8.75
C PHE A 261 -7.24 -1.20 -9.62
N GLU A 262 -7.66 -0.08 -10.18
CA GLU A 262 -6.82 0.90 -10.83
C GLU A 262 -7.33 2.28 -10.39
N LEU A 263 -6.49 3.04 -9.70
CA LEU A 263 -6.81 4.40 -9.31
C LEU A 263 -6.49 5.31 -10.51
N PRO A 264 -7.35 6.29 -10.81
CA PRO A 264 -7.06 7.23 -11.87
C PRO A 264 -5.76 7.99 -11.59
N GLU A 265 -4.87 8.05 -12.57
CA GLU A 265 -3.73 8.95 -12.50
C GLU A 265 -4.22 10.38 -12.57
N LEU A 266 -3.87 11.17 -11.56
CA LEU A 266 -4.18 12.60 -11.56
C LEU A 266 -3.39 13.29 -12.66
N LYS A 267 -4.09 14.00 -13.54
CA LYS A 267 -3.49 14.87 -14.56
C LYS A 267 -3.26 16.24 -13.97
N ILE A 268 -2.05 16.49 -13.52
CA ILE A 268 -1.63 17.81 -13.05
C ILE A 268 -0.82 18.45 -14.17
N MET A 269 -1.30 19.57 -14.66
CA MET A 269 -0.68 20.29 -15.78
C MET A 269 -0.36 21.72 -15.38
N ILE A 270 0.71 22.27 -15.93
CA ILE A 270 0.97 23.71 -15.94
C ILE A 270 1.05 24.19 -17.38
N SER A 271 0.33 25.23 -17.69
CA SER A 271 0.27 25.83 -19.02
C SER A 271 0.38 27.34 -18.93
N GLY A 272 0.69 28.00 -20.03
CA GLY A 272 0.78 29.46 -20.10
C GLY A 272 1.35 29.94 -21.42
N TRP A 273 1.70 31.21 -21.44
CA TRP A 273 2.26 31.87 -22.61
C TRP A 273 3.60 32.51 -22.29
N VAL A 274 4.45 32.61 -23.31
CA VAL A 274 5.62 33.49 -23.31
C VAL A 274 5.28 34.67 -24.16
N LEU A 275 5.17 35.83 -23.52
CA LEU A 275 4.76 37.10 -24.13
C LEU A 275 5.91 38.11 -24.03
N ASP A 276 5.92 39.11 -24.87
CA ASP A 276 6.78 40.26 -24.72
C ASP A 276 6.10 41.38 -23.90
N LYS A 277 6.80 42.50 -23.70
CA LYS A 277 6.29 43.67 -22.94
C LYS A 277 5.03 44.33 -23.55
N ASP A 278 4.73 44.05 -24.80
CA ASP A 278 3.57 44.57 -25.54
C ASP A 278 2.44 43.51 -25.59
N GLU A 279 2.58 42.42 -24.79
CA GLU A 279 1.68 41.24 -24.72
C GLU A 279 1.58 40.46 -26.01
N GLU A 280 2.57 40.59 -26.92
CA GLU A 280 2.63 39.82 -28.15
C GLU A 280 3.36 38.46 -27.91
N PRO A 281 2.90 37.37 -28.53
CA PRO A 281 3.51 36.05 -28.38
C PRO A 281 4.98 36.01 -28.79
N VAL A 282 5.83 35.38 -27.97
CA VAL A 282 7.24 35.11 -28.27
C VAL A 282 7.39 33.67 -28.80
N PRO A 283 7.31 33.44 -30.11
CA PRO A 283 7.41 32.10 -30.67
C PRO A 283 8.83 31.55 -30.50
N ASN A 284 8.92 30.24 -30.44
CA ASN A 284 10.19 29.50 -30.27
C ASN A 284 10.98 29.85 -29.01
N ALA A 285 10.36 30.45 -28.00
CA ALA A 285 10.94 30.57 -26.69
C ALA A 285 11.21 29.19 -26.12
N VAL A 286 12.31 29.01 -25.42
CA VAL A 286 12.68 27.75 -24.79
C VAL A 286 12.28 27.82 -23.33
N ILE A 287 11.35 26.95 -22.92
CA ILE A 287 10.92 26.81 -21.53
C ILE A 287 11.57 25.53 -20.95
N ARG A 288 12.20 25.68 -19.80
CA ARG A 288 12.72 24.57 -19.01
C ARG A 288 12.07 24.56 -17.65
N ILE A 289 11.67 23.38 -17.18
CA ILE A 289 11.12 23.16 -15.86
C ILE A 289 11.94 22.10 -15.11
N VAL A 290 12.34 22.42 -13.88
CA VAL A 290 13.13 21.54 -13.01
C VAL A 290 12.42 21.40 -11.66
N GLY A 291 12.14 20.16 -11.26
CA GLY A 291 11.54 19.82 -9.98
C GLY A 291 12.59 19.52 -8.91
N ASN A 292 12.23 19.71 -7.64
CA ASN A 292 13.04 19.29 -6.50
C ASN A 292 13.09 17.77 -6.31
N ASP A 293 12.25 17.02 -7.05
CA ASP A 293 12.28 15.55 -7.20
C ASP A 293 13.33 15.06 -8.21
N GLY A 294 14.07 15.99 -8.84
CA GLY A 294 15.05 15.70 -9.90
C GLY A 294 14.45 15.66 -11.31
N SER A 295 13.16 15.86 -11.48
CA SER A 295 12.53 15.96 -12.80
C SER A 295 13.08 17.18 -13.57
N ASN A 296 13.30 17.02 -14.88
CA ASN A 296 13.81 18.06 -15.76
C ASN A 296 13.19 17.89 -17.15
N GLN A 297 12.39 18.85 -17.55
CA GLN A 297 11.70 18.86 -18.84
C GLN A 297 12.04 20.15 -19.60
N LYS A 298 12.00 20.08 -20.92
CA LYS A 298 12.25 21.21 -21.82
C LYS A 298 11.26 21.18 -22.97
N GLN A 299 10.69 22.32 -23.28
CA GLN A 299 9.79 22.51 -24.41
C GLN A 299 10.13 23.80 -25.15
N VAL A 300 9.79 23.84 -26.41
CA VAL A 300 9.79 25.07 -27.23
C VAL A 300 8.36 25.58 -27.30
N ALA A 301 8.13 26.87 -27.02
CA ALA A 301 6.82 27.48 -27.15
C ALA A 301 6.29 27.33 -28.58
N ARG A 302 4.99 27.14 -28.69
CA ARG A 302 4.29 27.08 -29.98
C ARG A 302 4.31 28.46 -30.66
N ASP A 303 3.82 28.50 -31.89
CA ASP A 303 3.79 29.76 -32.67
C ASP A 303 2.95 30.86 -32.01
N ASP A 304 1.96 30.49 -31.20
CA ASP A 304 1.13 31.38 -30.38
C ASP A 304 1.75 31.74 -29.01
N GLY A 305 3.01 31.33 -28.77
CA GLY A 305 3.72 31.55 -27.52
C GLY A 305 3.33 30.58 -26.42
N SER A 306 2.38 29.67 -26.62
CA SER A 306 1.87 28.76 -25.59
C SER A 306 2.80 27.59 -25.28
N PHE A 307 2.74 27.12 -24.03
CA PHE A 307 3.42 25.90 -23.56
C PHE A 307 2.55 25.15 -22.57
N SER A 308 2.89 23.87 -22.32
CA SER A 308 2.20 23.04 -21.32
C SER A 308 3.11 21.90 -20.87
N PHE A 309 3.24 21.67 -19.56
CA PHE A 309 4.00 20.57 -18.98
C PHE A 309 3.14 19.74 -18.04
N PRO A 310 3.29 18.38 -18.06
CA PRO A 310 2.80 17.54 -16.99
C PRO A 310 3.65 17.74 -15.73
N LEU A 311 3.01 17.78 -14.57
CA LEU A 311 3.62 17.94 -13.26
C LEU A 311 3.38 16.70 -12.38
N GLN A 312 4.29 16.47 -11.44
CA GLN A 312 4.08 15.51 -10.35
C GLN A 312 3.48 16.24 -9.14
N ARG A 313 2.63 15.54 -8.39
CA ARG A 313 1.99 16.06 -7.18
C ARG A 313 3.02 16.36 -6.08
N GLY A 314 2.86 17.50 -5.41
CA GLY A 314 3.68 17.88 -4.24
C GLY A 314 5.12 18.26 -4.56
N VAL A 315 5.44 18.52 -5.83
CA VAL A 315 6.78 18.89 -6.29
C VAL A 315 6.88 20.40 -6.46
N SER A 316 7.97 20.98 -5.96
CA SER A 316 8.31 22.39 -6.20
C SER A 316 9.17 22.52 -7.44
N TYR A 317 8.76 23.38 -8.35
CA TYR A 317 9.36 23.57 -9.66
C TYR A 317 9.97 24.97 -9.81
N VAL A 318 11.09 25.02 -10.50
CA VAL A 318 11.67 26.25 -11.05
C VAL A 318 11.51 26.21 -12.57
N MET A 319 10.90 27.23 -13.12
CA MET A 319 10.68 27.40 -14.56
C MET A 319 11.51 28.54 -15.09
N LEU A 320 12.15 28.35 -16.25
CA LEU A 320 12.93 29.32 -16.94
C LEU A 320 12.46 29.40 -18.41
N ALA A 321 12.12 30.61 -18.85
CA ALA A 321 11.85 30.88 -20.26
C ALA A 321 12.92 31.81 -20.84
N GLY A 322 13.34 31.54 -22.07
CA GLY A 322 14.33 32.35 -22.77
C GLY A 322 14.15 32.27 -24.28
N ALA A 323 14.36 33.40 -24.95
CA ALA A 323 14.34 33.51 -26.41
C ALA A 323 15.46 34.41 -26.88
N LYS A 324 15.87 34.24 -28.16
CA LYS A 324 16.93 35.06 -28.75
C LYS A 324 16.49 36.54 -28.85
N GLY A 325 17.24 37.40 -28.22
CA GLY A 325 16.96 38.84 -28.17
C GLY A 325 16.12 39.33 -26.98
N TYR A 326 15.74 38.41 -26.09
CA TYR A 326 15.00 38.68 -24.86
C TYR A 326 15.83 38.31 -23.62
N LEU A 327 15.51 38.89 -22.47
CA LEU A 327 16.05 38.46 -21.18
C LEU A 327 15.36 37.17 -20.73
N ASN A 328 16.09 36.36 -20.00
CA ASN A 328 15.49 35.15 -19.41
C ASN A 328 14.54 35.51 -18.27
N ALA A 329 13.35 34.93 -18.27
CA ALA A 329 12.37 35.06 -17.21
C ALA A 329 12.34 33.77 -16.34
N LYS A 330 12.15 33.94 -15.03
CA LYS A 330 12.09 32.87 -14.04
C LYS A 330 10.76 32.91 -13.31
N GLN A 331 10.14 31.75 -13.12
CA GLN A 331 8.98 31.56 -12.25
C GLN A 331 9.25 30.38 -11.31
N GLU A 332 8.67 30.42 -10.12
CA GLU A 332 8.67 29.33 -9.16
C GLU A 332 7.22 28.90 -8.89
N PHE A 333 7.01 27.61 -8.85
CA PHE A 333 5.69 27.04 -8.69
C PHE A 333 5.77 25.74 -7.85
N THR A 334 4.78 25.49 -7.00
CA THR A 334 4.65 24.23 -6.29
C THR A 334 3.32 23.60 -6.69
N SER A 335 3.39 22.39 -7.24
CA SER A 335 2.19 21.58 -7.49
C SER A 335 1.63 21.14 -6.16
N ASP A 336 0.50 21.68 -5.81
CA ASP A 336 -0.11 21.45 -4.52
C ASP A 336 -0.66 20.01 -4.38
N THR A 337 -1.17 19.68 -3.21
CA THR A 337 -1.78 18.41 -2.86
C THR A 337 -3.13 18.20 -3.56
N ALA A 338 -3.21 18.48 -4.87
CA ALA A 338 -4.43 18.29 -5.65
C ALA A 338 -4.95 16.84 -5.48
N GLU A 339 -6.21 16.71 -5.11
CA GLU A 339 -6.93 15.43 -5.00
C GLU A 339 -7.69 15.08 -6.28
N GLU A 340 -7.73 16.03 -7.22
CA GLU A 340 -8.38 15.92 -8.53
C GLU A 340 -7.43 16.43 -9.64
N ASP A 341 -7.79 16.19 -10.90
CA ASP A 341 -7.09 16.77 -12.04
C ASP A 341 -6.98 18.29 -11.86
N ALA A 342 -5.80 18.84 -12.05
CA ALA A 342 -5.54 20.27 -11.86
C ALA A 342 -4.75 20.86 -13.03
N GLU A 343 -5.16 22.06 -13.45
CA GLU A 343 -4.44 22.85 -14.44
C GLU A 343 -4.07 24.20 -13.82
N TYR A 344 -2.80 24.52 -13.87
CA TYR A 344 -2.24 25.77 -13.34
C TYR A 344 -1.79 26.66 -14.51
N GLY A 345 -1.97 27.96 -14.37
CA GLY A 345 -1.55 28.97 -15.34
C GLY A 345 -0.33 29.74 -14.86
N VAL A 346 0.68 29.89 -15.72
CA VAL A 346 1.89 30.71 -15.48
C VAL A 346 2.34 31.37 -16.78
N ASP A 347 2.34 32.70 -16.83
CA ASP A 347 2.83 33.44 -17.97
C ASP A 347 4.23 33.99 -17.71
N PHE A 348 5.03 34.07 -18.76
CA PHE A 348 6.33 34.75 -18.80
C PHE A 348 6.21 36.01 -19.64
N ILE A 349 6.58 37.15 -19.05
CA ILE A 349 6.57 38.47 -19.70
C ILE A 349 7.98 39.06 -19.67
#